data_91db59599bd9e61d18b0e99d577309be
#
_entry.id   91db59599bd9e61d18b0e99d577309be
#
_cell.length_a   1.000
_cell.length_b   1.000
_cell.length_c   1.000
_cell.angle_alpha   90.00
_cell.angle_beta   90.00
_cell.angle_gamma   90.00
#
_symmetry.space_group_name_H-M   'P 1'
#
loop_
_entity.id
_entity.type
_entity.pdbx_description
1 polymer ?
#
loop_
_entity_poly.entity_id
_entity_poly.type
_entity_poly.pdbx_seq_one_letter_code
_entity_poly.pdbx_strand_id
1 'polypeptide(L)'
;MRNYEPNLIDSGEDWVVCKSEVVSNESEEMKVQLGRAYRLFKNTFTGCDSSLKNDGLTLDALPDLFSQVDARQEDMEQLKNMKSGDLSGYRFYNVFNLTSPSPLFYHLLKEISAIVRKHLGNFGVNPDDPLWMQCWMNFHKPDQVLDWHDHHFPWHGYISIDPKDSITKFKEHLPVGTYEYNINNKIGNIYLGPGFSRMHKVVVNNDYEGDRITLGFDIITQSTLPDDQFSLIPLL
;
A
#
# COMPACT_ATOMS: atom_id res chain seq x y z
N MET A 1 -7.82 -9.53 -24.16
CA MET A 1 -7.41 -8.72 -22.96
C MET A 1 -6.95 -7.37 -23.48
N ARG A 2 -7.40 -6.25 -22.93
CA ARG A 2 -6.78 -4.96 -23.24
C ARG A 2 -5.37 -4.99 -22.63
N ASN A 3 -4.34 -4.80 -23.46
CA ASN A 3 -2.99 -4.55 -22.95
C ASN A 3 -3.04 -3.20 -22.22
N TYR A 4 -2.76 -3.20 -20.93
CA TYR A 4 -2.63 -1.98 -20.17
C TYR A 4 -1.24 -1.39 -20.43
N GLU A 5 -1.19 -0.16 -20.97
CA GLU A 5 0.06 0.59 -21.13
C GLU A 5 0.15 1.62 -20.00
N PRO A 6 1.17 1.52 -19.11
CA PRO A 6 1.35 2.48 -18.04
C PRO A 6 1.51 3.91 -18.54
N ASN A 7 0.70 4.81 -18.02
CA ASN A 7 0.75 6.23 -18.34
C ASN A 7 1.81 6.92 -17.46
N LEU A 8 3.05 7.02 -17.97
CA LEU A 8 4.18 7.63 -17.28
C LEU A 8 3.98 9.14 -17.16
N ILE A 9 4.11 9.67 -15.92
CA ILE A 9 4.03 11.10 -15.61
C ILE A 9 5.44 11.67 -15.38
N ASP A 10 6.27 10.92 -14.62
CA ASP A 10 7.60 11.36 -14.21
C ASP A 10 8.50 10.16 -13.95
N SER A 11 9.81 10.35 -14.04
CA SER A 11 10.77 9.29 -13.77
C SER A 11 12.15 9.86 -13.41
N GLY A 12 12.84 9.14 -12.54
CA GLY A 12 14.27 9.29 -12.32
C GLY A 12 15.04 8.14 -12.95
N GLU A 13 16.27 7.95 -12.48
CA GLU A 13 17.14 6.89 -12.99
C GLU A 13 16.58 5.50 -12.66
N ASP A 14 16.01 5.32 -11.46
CA ASP A 14 15.57 4.03 -10.92
C ASP A 14 14.15 4.05 -10.32
N TRP A 15 13.39 5.11 -10.57
CA TRP A 15 12.00 5.24 -10.11
C TRP A 15 11.08 5.80 -11.20
N VAL A 16 9.78 5.54 -11.06
CA VAL A 16 8.75 6.06 -11.94
C VAL A 16 7.53 6.55 -11.15
N VAL A 17 6.83 7.51 -11.73
CA VAL A 17 5.47 7.90 -11.34
C VAL A 17 4.56 7.70 -12.54
N CYS A 18 3.57 6.85 -12.37
CA CYS A 18 2.56 6.58 -13.38
C CYS A 18 1.18 7.08 -12.94
N LYS A 19 0.29 7.33 -13.89
CA LYS A 19 -1.10 7.70 -13.63
C LYS A 19 -1.99 6.47 -13.67
N SER A 20 -2.71 6.21 -12.60
CA SER A 20 -3.81 5.26 -12.57
C SER A 20 -5.08 5.92 -13.10
N GLU A 21 -5.65 5.37 -14.15
CA GLU A 21 -6.97 5.79 -14.65
C GLU A 21 -8.07 5.34 -13.70
N VAL A 22 -7.95 4.16 -13.11
CA VAL A 22 -8.92 3.62 -12.15
C VAL A 22 -9.06 4.55 -10.96
N VAL A 23 -7.95 4.89 -10.30
CA VAL A 23 -7.97 5.77 -9.12
C VAL A 23 -8.43 7.18 -9.51
N SER A 24 -7.99 7.69 -10.66
CA SER A 24 -8.32 9.05 -11.10
C SER A 24 -9.82 9.24 -11.33
N ASN A 25 -10.50 8.20 -11.79
CA ASN A 25 -11.93 8.24 -12.08
C ASN A 25 -12.81 7.84 -10.88
N GLU A 26 -12.30 6.98 -9.99
CA GLU A 26 -13.11 6.28 -8.98
C GLU A 26 -12.58 6.47 -7.55
N SER A 27 -11.79 7.52 -7.29
CA SER A 27 -11.16 7.74 -5.98
C SER A 27 -12.18 7.84 -4.84
N GLU A 28 -13.34 8.44 -5.05
CA GLU A 28 -14.40 8.58 -4.03
C GLU A 28 -14.99 7.22 -3.66
N GLU A 29 -15.31 6.37 -4.63
CA GLU A 29 -15.78 5.01 -4.36
C GLU A 29 -14.69 4.17 -3.69
N MET A 30 -13.44 4.32 -4.11
CA MET A 30 -12.31 3.66 -3.46
C MET A 30 -12.16 4.05 -2.00
N LYS A 31 -12.30 5.33 -1.66
CA LYS A 31 -12.28 5.79 -0.26
C LYS A 31 -13.35 5.10 0.58
N VAL A 32 -14.56 4.99 0.05
CA VAL A 32 -15.67 4.30 0.73
C VAL A 32 -15.35 2.83 0.98
N GLN A 33 -14.88 2.12 -0.04
CA GLN A 33 -14.55 0.69 0.07
C GLN A 33 -13.34 0.46 0.99
N LEU A 34 -12.29 1.28 0.91
CA LEU A 34 -11.15 1.22 1.81
C LEU A 34 -11.54 1.51 3.26
N GLY A 35 -12.41 2.50 3.49
CA GLY A 35 -12.93 2.78 4.82
C GLY A 35 -13.72 1.62 5.42
N ARG A 36 -14.47 0.87 4.61
CA ARG A 36 -15.15 -0.37 5.04
C ARG A 36 -14.15 -1.48 5.35
N ALA A 37 -13.18 -1.72 4.47
CA ALA A 37 -12.13 -2.72 4.65
C ALA A 37 -11.28 -2.42 5.91
N TYR A 38 -10.92 -1.16 6.13
CA TYR A 38 -10.18 -0.74 7.31
C TYR A 38 -10.96 -0.98 8.62
N ARG A 39 -12.25 -0.62 8.66
CA ARG A 39 -13.08 -0.92 9.83
C ARG A 39 -13.21 -2.41 10.08
N LEU A 40 -13.41 -3.20 9.04
CA LEU A 40 -13.48 -4.65 9.13
C LEU A 40 -12.18 -5.22 9.72
N PHE A 41 -11.04 -4.85 9.16
CA PHE A 41 -9.74 -5.28 9.65
C PHE A 41 -9.54 -4.89 11.12
N LYS A 42 -9.72 -3.61 11.45
CA LYS A 42 -9.57 -3.10 12.80
C LYS A 42 -10.45 -3.85 13.80
N ASN A 43 -11.72 -4.06 13.48
CA ASN A 43 -12.67 -4.72 14.37
C ASN A 43 -12.37 -6.21 14.57
N THR A 44 -11.84 -6.87 13.53
CA THR A 44 -11.42 -8.27 13.64
C THR A 44 -10.26 -8.45 14.62
N PHE A 45 -9.29 -7.51 14.59
CA PHE A 45 -8.09 -7.61 15.42
C PHE A 45 -8.20 -6.93 16.79
N THR A 46 -9.04 -5.89 16.95
CA THR A 46 -9.18 -5.17 18.22
C THR A 46 -10.29 -5.69 19.13
N GLY A 47 -11.05 -6.70 18.68
CA GLY A 47 -12.19 -7.28 19.42
C GLY A 47 -13.43 -6.38 19.41
N CYS A 48 -14.49 -6.90 18.87
CA CYS A 48 -15.87 -6.41 18.82
C CYS A 48 -16.13 -5.00 19.35
N ASP A 49 -16.11 -4.03 18.46
CA ASP A 49 -16.94 -2.85 18.67
C ASP A 49 -18.42 -3.29 18.48
N SER A 50 -19.22 -3.08 19.53
CA SER A 50 -20.64 -3.46 19.58
C SER A 50 -21.51 -2.79 18.49
N SER A 51 -20.95 -1.82 17.75
CA SER A 51 -21.63 -1.15 16.63
C SER A 51 -21.83 -2.02 15.39
N LEU A 52 -21.02 -3.08 15.20
CA LEU A 52 -21.20 -4.00 14.07
C LEU A 52 -22.38 -4.96 14.20
N LYS A 53 -22.95 -5.10 15.39
CA LYS A 53 -24.16 -5.94 15.60
C LYS A 53 -25.37 -5.42 14.84
N ASN A 54 -25.36 -4.16 14.41
CA ASN A 54 -26.49 -3.55 13.70
C ASN A 54 -26.46 -3.69 12.18
N ASP A 55 -25.31 -4.08 11.58
CA ASP A 55 -25.16 -4.11 10.11
C ASP A 55 -25.40 -5.50 9.50
N GLY A 56 -25.86 -6.48 10.29
CA GLY A 56 -26.22 -7.82 9.80
C GLY A 56 -25.04 -8.68 9.32
N LEU A 57 -23.83 -8.21 9.45
CA LEU A 57 -22.61 -8.97 9.21
C LEU A 57 -22.26 -9.73 10.49
N THR A 58 -22.71 -10.98 10.60
CA THR A 58 -22.26 -11.87 11.65
C THR A 58 -20.84 -12.32 11.35
N LEU A 59 -19.96 -12.24 12.36
CA LEU A 59 -18.59 -12.76 12.34
C LEU A 59 -18.50 -14.24 11.92
N ASP A 60 -19.57 -14.98 12.03
CA ASP A 60 -19.72 -16.39 11.62
C ASP A 60 -19.64 -16.60 10.11
N ALA A 61 -19.67 -15.52 9.31
CA ALA A 61 -19.57 -15.56 7.85
C ALA A 61 -18.14 -15.29 7.31
N LEU A 62 -17.19 -14.92 8.18
CA LEU A 62 -15.78 -14.84 7.79
C LEU A 62 -15.18 -16.24 7.93
N PRO A 63 -14.87 -16.93 6.82
CA PRO A 63 -14.19 -18.21 6.92
C PRO A 63 -12.86 -18.01 7.64
N ASP A 64 -12.34 -19.07 8.23
CA ASP A 64 -11.09 -19.24 8.97
C ASP A 64 -9.81 -18.64 8.32
N LEU A 65 -9.93 -17.62 7.47
CA LEU A 65 -8.81 -16.94 6.83
C LEU A 65 -7.83 -16.37 7.86
N PHE A 66 -8.33 -16.02 9.05
CA PHE A 66 -7.51 -15.46 10.12
C PHE A 66 -7.17 -16.48 11.21
N SER A 67 -7.81 -17.64 11.28
CA SER A 67 -7.45 -18.70 12.22
C SER A 67 -6.15 -19.42 11.85
N GLN A 68 -5.67 -19.23 10.62
CA GLN A 68 -4.40 -19.80 10.14
C GLN A 68 -3.20 -18.86 10.32
N VAL A 69 -3.43 -17.61 10.73
CA VAL A 69 -2.34 -16.70 11.09
C VAL A 69 -1.95 -17.05 12.53
N ASP A 70 -0.88 -17.80 12.68
CA ASP A 70 -0.24 -18.09 13.96
C ASP A 70 0.45 -16.80 14.49
N ALA A 71 -0.39 -15.75 14.69
CA ALA A 71 0.07 -14.48 15.20
C ALA A 71 0.57 -14.72 16.63
N ARG A 72 1.84 -14.48 16.86
CA ARG A 72 2.43 -14.54 18.20
C ARG A 72 1.64 -13.58 19.11
N GLN A 73 1.54 -13.93 20.38
CA GLN A 73 0.78 -13.14 21.34
C GLN A 73 1.22 -11.67 21.39
N GLU A 74 2.51 -11.41 21.15
CA GLU A 74 3.11 -10.08 21.04
C GLU A 74 2.59 -9.29 19.84
N ASP A 75 2.39 -9.95 18.68
CA ASP A 75 1.85 -9.34 17.48
C ASP A 75 0.37 -8.97 17.69
N MET A 76 -0.38 -9.80 18.40
CA MET A 76 -1.78 -9.51 18.74
C MET A 76 -1.92 -8.34 19.72
N GLU A 77 -0.99 -8.16 20.66
CA GLU A 77 -0.97 -7.01 21.54
C GLU A 77 -0.62 -5.71 20.78
N GLN A 78 0.33 -5.77 19.85
CA GLN A 78 0.63 -4.65 18.96
C GLN A 78 -0.59 -4.24 18.13
N LEU A 79 -1.31 -5.20 17.54
CA LEU A 79 -2.52 -4.94 16.78
C LEU A 79 -3.64 -4.31 17.62
N LYS A 80 -3.80 -4.74 18.88
CA LYS A 80 -4.79 -4.15 19.81
C LYS A 80 -4.51 -2.68 20.14
N ASN A 81 -3.22 -2.31 20.18
CA ASN A 81 -2.77 -0.96 20.48
C ASN A 81 -2.61 -0.09 19.22
N MET A 82 -2.92 -0.61 18.05
CA MET A 82 -2.77 0.08 16.76
C MET A 82 -3.62 1.34 16.70
N LYS A 83 -2.96 2.47 16.52
CA LYS A 83 -3.62 3.75 16.23
C LYS A 83 -3.94 3.87 14.75
N SER A 84 -4.90 4.74 14.39
CA SER A 84 -5.11 5.11 12.99
C SER A 84 -3.79 5.59 12.39
N GLY A 85 -3.41 5.04 11.23
CA GLY A 85 -2.12 5.34 10.58
C GLY A 85 -0.91 4.52 11.06
N ASP A 86 -1.08 3.70 12.10
CA ASP A 86 -0.01 2.81 12.57
C ASP A 86 0.17 1.65 11.58
N LEU A 87 1.39 1.46 11.09
CA LEU A 87 1.76 0.40 10.15
C LEU A 87 2.15 -0.91 10.80
N SER A 88 2.12 -1.00 12.15
CA SER A 88 2.58 -2.18 12.89
C SER A 88 1.87 -3.48 12.51
N GLY A 89 0.64 -3.38 12.01
CA GLY A 89 -0.17 -4.51 11.55
C GLY A 89 -0.15 -4.76 10.04
N TYR A 90 0.63 -4.02 9.25
CA TYR A 90 0.56 -4.08 7.79
C TYR A 90 0.86 -5.46 7.19
N ARG A 91 1.70 -6.28 7.84
CA ARG A 91 2.07 -7.62 7.39
C ARG A 91 0.94 -8.65 7.47
N PHE A 92 -0.09 -8.42 8.29
CA PHE A 92 -1.14 -9.38 8.57
C PHE A 92 -2.31 -9.34 7.59
N TYR A 93 -2.34 -8.37 6.69
CA TYR A 93 -3.38 -8.27 5.69
C TYR A 93 -2.83 -7.77 4.35
N ASN A 94 -3.61 -7.99 3.30
CA ASN A 94 -3.39 -7.37 2.00
C ASN A 94 -4.69 -6.69 1.55
N VAL A 95 -4.58 -5.44 1.11
CA VAL A 95 -5.75 -4.65 0.69
C VAL A 95 -6.57 -5.39 -0.36
N PHE A 96 -5.92 -6.03 -1.32
CA PHE A 96 -6.60 -6.73 -2.41
C PHE A 96 -7.33 -7.99 -1.94
N ASN A 97 -6.90 -8.61 -0.84
CA ASN A 97 -7.67 -9.69 -0.21
C ASN A 97 -8.90 -9.14 0.52
N LEU A 98 -8.76 -8.01 1.22
CA LEU A 98 -9.87 -7.39 1.95
C LEU A 98 -10.92 -6.76 1.03
N THR A 99 -10.51 -6.30 -0.14
CA THR A 99 -11.38 -5.66 -1.14
C THR A 99 -11.82 -6.60 -2.27
N SER A 100 -11.38 -7.85 -2.25
CA SER A 100 -11.93 -8.91 -3.09
C SER A 100 -13.39 -9.17 -2.65
N PRO A 101 -14.33 -9.17 -3.49
CA PRO A 101 -14.44 -9.32 -4.93
C PRO A 101 -14.74 -8.00 -5.69
N SER A 102 -14.23 -6.87 -5.27
CA SER A 102 -14.48 -5.59 -5.96
C SER A 102 -13.82 -5.54 -7.34
N PRO A 103 -14.58 -5.34 -8.44
CA PRO A 103 -14.01 -5.16 -9.77
C PRO A 103 -13.04 -3.97 -9.83
N LEU A 104 -13.32 -2.91 -9.06
CA LEU A 104 -12.51 -1.70 -9.00
C LEU A 104 -11.08 -2.00 -8.54
N PHE A 105 -10.93 -2.73 -7.43
CA PHE A 105 -9.62 -3.13 -6.92
C PHE A 105 -8.93 -4.18 -7.80
N TYR A 106 -9.68 -5.03 -8.46
CA TYR A 106 -9.11 -5.94 -9.45
C TYR A 106 -8.50 -5.19 -10.63
N HIS A 107 -9.17 -4.14 -11.13
CA HIS A 107 -8.61 -3.29 -12.20
C HIS A 107 -7.37 -2.54 -11.73
N LEU A 108 -7.37 -2.00 -10.51
CA LEU A 108 -6.20 -1.36 -9.92
C LEU A 108 -5.02 -2.35 -9.80
N LEU A 109 -5.26 -3.58 -9.35
CA LEU A 109 -4.22 -4.61 -9.28
C LEU A 109 -3.58 -4.88 -10.65
N LYS A 110 -4.39 -4.89 -11.71
CA LYS A 110 -3.88 -5.04 -13.09
C LYS A 110 -3.02 -3.85 -13.54
N GLU A 111 -3.42 -2.63 -13.20
CA GLU A 111 -2.62 -1.44 -13.48
C GLU A 111 -1.26 -1.50 -12.77
N ILE A 112 -1.26 -1.81 -11.46
CA ILE A 112 -0.03 -1.95 -10.68
C ILE A 112 0.85 -3.06 -11.28
N SER A 113 0.27 -4.22 -11.59
CA SER A 113 1.03 -5.35 -12.14
C SER A 113 1.72 -4.97 -13.46
N ALA A 114 1.03 -4.25 -14.35
CA ALA A 114 1.61 -3.77 -15.61
C ALA A 114 2.74 -2.75 -15.38
N ILE A 115 2.55 -1.81 -14.45
CA ILE A 115 3.58 -0.80 -14.09
C ILE A 115 4.81 -1.50 -13.53
N VAL A 116 4.62 -2.41 -12.56
CA VAL A 116 5.71 -3.13 -11.90
C VAL A 116 6.49 -3.95 -12.92
N ARG A 117 5.83 -4.79 -13.72
CA ARG A 117 6.50 -5.66 -14.70
C ARG A 117 7.27 -4.87 -15.73
N LYS A 118 6.66 -3.80 -16.26
CA LYS A 118 7.33 -2.93 -17.24
C LYS A 118 8.55 -2.22 -16.65
N HIS A 119 8.41 -1.63 -15.47
CA HIS A 119 9.49 -0.90 -14.82
C HIS A 119 10.62 -1.84 -14.41
N LEU A 120 10.33 -2.92 -13.70
CA LEU A 120 11.35 -3.88 -13.26
C LEU A 120 12.04 -4.58 -14.45
N GLY A 121 11.32 -4.79 -15.56
CA GLY A 121 11.91 -5.27 -16.81
C GLY A 121 13.02 -4.38 -17.34
N ASN A 122 12.92 -3.06 -17.18
CA ASN A 122 13.97 -2.11 -17.54
C ASN A 122 15.23 -2.26 -16.66
N PHE A 123 15.09 -2.83 -15.46
CA PHE A 123 16.19 -3.12 -14.52
C PHE A 123 16.66 -4.58 -14.58
N GLY A 124 16.30 -5.31 -15.62
CA GLY A 124 16.77 -6.68 -15.85
C GLY A 124 16.05 -7.76 -15.04
N VAL A 125 14.96 -7.42 -14.37
CA VAL A 125 14.06 -8.43 -13.79
C VAL A 125 13.25 -9.03 -14.94
N ASN A 126 13.31 -10.36 -15.09
CA ASN A 126 12.52 -11.03 -16.11
C ASN A 126 11.01 -10.79 -15.83
N PRO A 127 10.24 -10.25 -16.78
CA PRO A 127 8.82 -9.96 -16.58
C PRO A 127 7.97 -11.20 -16.30
N ASP A 128 8.46 -12.40 -16.63
CA ASP A 128 7.76 -13.67 -16.40
C ASP A 128 8.13 -14.29 -15.04
N ASP A 129 9.09 -13.72 -14.30
CA ASP A 129 9.44 -14.22 -12.98
C ASP A 129 8.27 -14.03 -12.01
N PRO A 130 8.08 -15.00 -11.07
CA PRO A 130 7.11 -14.84 -10.00
C PRO A 130 7.42 -13.61 -9.16
N LEU A 131 6.43 -12.71 -9.06
CA LEU A 131 6.48 -11.53 -8.21
C LEU A 131 5.28 -11.56 -7.26
N TRP A 132 5.53 -11.13 -6.03
CA TRP A 132 4.49 -10.98 -5.02
C TRP A 132 4.41 -9.54 -4.56
N MET A 133 3.26 -9.17 -4.04
CA MET A 133 3.04 -7.84 -3.49
C MET A 133 2.42 -7.94 -2.10
N GLN A 134 3.02 -7.25 -1.13
CA GLN A 134 2.37 -6.82 0.10
C GLN A 134 1.74 -5.46 -0.16
N CYS A 135 0.49 -5.25 0.23
CA CYS A 135 -0.17 -3.96 0.07
C CYS A 135 -1.03 -3.61 1.30
N TRP A 136 -0.86 -2.40 1.83
CA TRP A 136 -1.54 -1.93 3.03
C TRP A 136 -2.16 -0.55 2.87
N MET A 137 -3.10 -0.23 3.76
CA MET A 137 -3.82 1.05 3.81
C MET A 137 -3.15 2.01 4.79
N ASN A 138 -3.02 3.27 4.37
CA ASN A 138 -2.62 4.38 5.25
C ASN A 138 -3.77 5.37 5.35
N PHE A 139 -4.28 5.56 6.58
CA PHE A 139 -5.24 6.58 6.95
C PHE A 139 -4.58 7.51 7.96
N HIS A 140 -4.09 8.66 7.50
CA HIS A 140 -3.35 9.59 8.36
C HIS A 140 -4.13 10.86 8.63
N LYS A 141 -4.23 11.25 9.88
CA LYS A 141 -4.60 12.60 10.31
C LYS A 141 -3.40 13.54 10.11
N PRO A 142 -3.58 14.88 10.16
CA PRO A 142 -2.50 15.84 9.94
C PRO A 142 -1.25 15.60 10.82
N ASP A 143 -1.44 15.11 12.05
CA ASP A 143 -0.40 14.85 13.05
C ASP A 143 0.19 13.42 13.02
N GLN A 144 -0.26 12.58 12.07
CA GLN A 144 0.08 11.16 12.02
C GLN A 144 0.95 10.78 10.80
N VAL A 145 1.52 11.75 10.12
CA VAL A 145 2.33 11.50 8.92
C VAL A 145 3.67 10.89 9.34
N LEU A 146 4.06 9.83 8.63
CA LEU A 146 5.32 9.13 8.89
C LEU A 146 6.52 10.02 8.62
N ASP A 147 7.48 10.02 9.55
CA ASP A 147 8.78 10.66 9.37
C ASP A 147 9.71 9.77 8.50
N TRP A 148 10.97 10.14 8.41
CA TRP A 148 11.95 9.45 7.58
C TRP A 148 12.05 7.97 7.90
N HIS A 149 11.78 7.11 6.89
CA HIS A 149 11.88 5.64 6.97
C HIS A 149 12.23 5.08 5.59
N ASP A 150 12.65 3.82 5.55
CA ASP A 150 12.89 3.03 4.35
C ASP A 150 12.13 1.69 4.42
N HIS A 151 12.28 0.85 3.40
CA HIS A 151 11.65 -0.45 3.31
C HIS A 151 12.69 -1.56 3.21
N HIS A 152 12.33 -2.74 3.72
CA HIS A 152 13.21 -3.92 3.74
C HIS A 152 13.18 -4.75 2.46
N PHE A 153 12.23 -4.48 1.57
CA PHE A 153 12.13 -5.18 0.30
C PHE A 153 12.77 -4.40 -0.84
N PRO A 154 13.17 -5.08 -1.94
CA PRO A 154 13.91 -4.45 -3.03
C PRO A 154 13.19 -3.26 -3.66
N TRP A 155 11.86 -3.36 -3.77
CA TRP A 155 11.03 -2.37 -4.45
C TRP A 155 9.87 -1.96 -3.57
N HIS A 156 9.63 -0.67 -3.53
CA HIS A 156 8.55 -0.05 -2.79
C HIS A 156 7.74 0.89 -3.68
N GLY A 157 6.46 0.99 -3.39
CA GLY A 157 5.62 1.96 -4.07
C GLY A 157 4.46 2.42 -3.19
N TYR A 158 3.78 3.47 -3.69
CA TYR A 158 2.54 3.92 -3.07
C TYR A 158 1.58 4.47 -4.11
N ILE A 159 0.29 4.46 -3.75
CA ILE A 159 -0.81 4.92 -4.58
C ILE A 159 -1.52 6.04 -3.85
N SER A 160 -1.69 7.17 -4.49
CA SER A 160 -2.37 8.35 -3.95
C SER A 160 -3.88 8.28 -4.23
N ILE A 161 -4.67 7.91 -3.21
CA ILE A 161 -6.15 7.84 -3.28
C ILE A 161 -6.77 9.20 -2.94
N ASP A 162 -6.44 9.73 -1.77
CA ASP A 162 -6.77 11.09 -1.31
C ASP A 162 -5.54 11.68 -0.61
N PRO A 163 -4.53 12.13 -1.37
CA PRO A 163 -3.24 12.50 -0.82
C PRO A 163 -3.24 13.83 -0.08
N LYS A 164 -4.33 14.60 -0.15
CA LYS A 164 -4.39 16.00 0.30
C LYS A 164 -3.33 16.85 -0.42
N ASP A 165 -3.00 18.02 0.09
CA ASP A 165 -1.89 18.83 -0.41
C ASP A 165 -0.58 18.36 0.24
N SER A 166 0.01 17.32 -0.33
CA SER A 166 1.21 16.69 0.22
C SER A 166 2.25 16.38 -0.85
N ILE A 167 3.50 16.31 -0.39
CA ILE A 167 4.64 15.82 -1.16
C ILE A 167 5.31 14.66 -0.43
N THR A 168 5.88 13.72 -1.17
CA THR A 168 6.80 12.73 -0.62
C THR A 168 8.21 13.17 -0.94
N LYS A 169 9.02 13.35 0.10
CA LYS A 169 10.44 13.66 -0.03
C LYS A 169 11.24 12.38 0.07
N PHE A 170 12.17 12.22 -0.84
CA PHE A 170 13.10 11.09 -0.88
C PHE A 170 14.52 11.58 -0.67
N LYS A 171 15.34 10.76 -0.03
CA LYS A 171 16.78 10.96 0.08
C LYS A 171 17.52 9.63 0.04
N GLU A 172 18.64 9.63 -0.61
CA GLU A 172 19.57 8.52 -0.69
C GLU A 172 20.98 8.99 -0.34
N HIS A 173 21.65 8.26 0.50
CA HIS A 173 23.03 8.53 0.87
C HIS A 173 23.97 7.73 -0.03
N LEU A 174 24.61 8.42 -0.94
CA LEU A 174 25.62 7.87 -1.84
C LEU A 174 27.02 8.21 -1.35
N PRO A 175 28.08 7.47 -1.73
CA PRO A 175 29.46 7.80 -1.38
C PRO A 175 29.89 9.20 -1.81
N VAL A 176 29.25 9.75 -2.85
CA VAL A 176 29.54 11.08 -3.42
C VAL A 176 28.68 12.19 -2.83
N GLY A 177 27.73 11.88 -1.93
CA GLY A 177 26.83 12.86 -1.31
C GLY A 177 25.40 12.33 -1.15
N THR A 178 24.51 13.21 -0.71
CA THR A 178 23.10 12.89 -0.57
C THR A 178 22.34 13.37 -1.81
N TYR A 179 21.63 12.45 -2.44
CA TYR A 179 20.68 12.76 -3.51
C TYR A 179 19.29 12.92 -2.94
N GLU A 180 18.60 14.01 -3.29
CA GLU A 180 17.25 14.28 -2.84
C GLU A 180 16.32 14.62 -4.01
N TYR A 181 15.09 14.15 -3.95
CA TYR A 181 14.04 14.53 -4.87
C TYR A 181 12.65 14.51 -4.19
N ASN A 182 11.70 15.17 -4.82
CA ASN A 182 10.35 15.31 -4.29
C ASN A 182 9.31 14.86 -5.31
N ILE A 183 8.31 14.12 -4.85
CA ILE A 183 7.16 13.72 -5.64
C ILE A 183 5.93 14.45 -5.12
N ASN A 184 5.27 15.23 -5.99
CA ASN A 184 3.97 15.82 -5.69
C ASN A 184 2.90 14.74 -5.71
N ASN A 185 2.22 14.55 -4.58
CA ASN A 185 1.17 13.54 -4.48
C ASN A 185 -0.14 14.09 -5.08
N LYS A 186 -0.60 13.47 -6.15
CA LYS A 186 -1.88 13.79 -6.81
C LYS A 186 -2.73 12.55 -6.87
N ILE A 187 -4.05 12.70 -6.79
CA ILE A 187 -4.99 11.59 -6.94
C ILE A 187 -4.65 10.77 -8.19
N GLY A 188 -4.52 9.47 -8.01
CA GLY A 188 -4.19 8.51 -9.07
C GLY A 188 -2.70 8.36 -9.37
N ASN A 189 -1.80 9.10 -8.71
CA ASN A 189 -0.38 8.84 -8.88
C ASN A 189 0.02 7.52 -8.21
N ILE A 190 0.77 6.70 -8.94
CA ILE A 190 1.43 5.48 -8.47
C ILE A 190 2.92 5.71 -8.59
N TYR A 191 3.61 5.76 -7.46
CA TYR A 191 5.07 5.76 -7.37
C TYR A 191 5.57 4.32 -7.28
N LEU A 192 6.68 4.02 -7.94
CA LEU A 192 7.44 2.78 -7.79
C LEU A 192 8.94 3.10 -7.88
N GLY A 193 9.73 2.64 -6.93
CA GLY A 193 11.17 2.81 -6.89
C GLY A 193 11.83 1.82 -5.93
N PRO A 194 13.16 1.93 -5.70
CA PRO A 194 13.87 1.12 -4.74
C PRO A 194 13.33 1.28 -3.32
N GLY A 195 13.24 0.16 -2.60
CA GLY A 195 12.86 0.13 -1.18
C GLY A 195 14.06 0.28 -0.25
N PHE A 196 15.15 -0.45 -0.53
CA PHE A 196 16.37 -0.41 0.29
C PHE A 196 17.10 0.93 0.19
N SER A 197 17.60 1.39 1.34
CA SER A 197 18.50 2.56 1.47
C SER A 197 17.92 3.87 0.93
N ARG A 198 16.65 3.87 0.54
CA ARG A 198 15.96 5.05 0.08
C ARG A 198 14.97 5.54 1.12
N MET A 199 15.49 6.43 1.99
CA MET A 199 14.67 7.06 3.00
C MET A 199 13.63 7.97 2.36
N HIS A 200 12.41 7.94 2.87
CA HIS A 200 11.39 8.89 2.46
C HIS A 200 10.50 9.31 3.62
N LYS A 201 9.87 10.46 3.44
CA LYS A 201 8.84 10.96 4.34
C LYS A 201 7.78 11.75 3.59
N VAL A 202 6.61 11.85 4.17
CA VAL A 202 5.54 12.71 3.67
C VAL A 202 5.60 14.06 4.38
N VAL A 203 5.41 15.13 3.60
CA VAL A 203 5.22 16.48 4.11
C VAL A 203 3.86 16.95 3.61
N VAL A 204 3.03 17.40 4.53
CA VAL A 204 1.73 18.01 4.23
C VAL A 204 1.90 19.51 4.29
N ASN A 205 1.50 20.20 3.23
CA ASN A 205 1.75 21.63 3.08
C ASN A 205 0.78 22.48 3.90
N ASN A 206 -0.43 21.99 4.12
CA ASN A 206 -1.48 22.68 4.86
C ASN A 206 -2.24 21.71 5.77
N ASP A 207 -2.88 22.24 6.81
CA ASP A 207 -3.84 21.48 7.59
C ASP A 207 -5.01 21.05 6.69
N TYR A 208 -5.52 19.85 6.96
CA TYR A 208 -6.64 19.30 6.20
C TYR A 208 -7.65 18.62 7.13
N GLU A 209 -8.88 18.55 6.67
CA GLU A 209 -9.93 17.79 7.33
C GLU A 209 -9.99 16.35 6.81
N GLY A 210 -10.42 15.43 7.71
CA GLY A 210 -10.56 14.02 7.39
C GLY A 210 -9.24 13.27 7.40
N ASP A 211 -9.13 12.26 6.56
CA ASP A 211 -7.95 11.41 6.44
C ASP A 211 -7.22 11.66 5.11
N ARG A 212 -5.90 11.68 5.16
CA ARG A 212 -5.06 11.46 3.99
C ARG A 212 -5.02 9.96 3.72
N ILE A 213 -5.38 9.53 2.50
CA ILE A 213 -5.52 8.11 2.16
C ILE A 213 -4.54 7.74 1.06
N THR A 214 -3.68 6.78 1.36
CA THR A 214 -2.78 6.16 0.39
C THR A 214 -2.75 4.65 0.60
N LEU A 215 -2.38 3.92 -0.45
CA LEU A 215 -1.98 2.51 -0.34
C LEU A 215 -0.47 2.46 -0.48
N GLY A 216 0.21 1.82 0.48
CA GLY A 216 1.61 1.46 0.34
C GLY A 216 1.73 0.03 -0.17
N PHE A 217 2.79 -0.28 -0.90
CA PHE A 217 3.06 -1.64 -1.33
C PHE A 217 4.55 -1.91 -1.47
N ASP A 218 4.94 -3.15 -1.17
CA ASP A 218 6.27 -3.67 -1.42
C ASP A 218 6.18 -4.79 -2.46
N ILE A 219 7.19 -4.87 -3.34
CA ILE A 219 7.30 -5.92 -4.34
C ILE A 219 8.42 -6.86 -3.94
N ILE A 220 8.08 -8.14 -3.94
CA ILE A 220 8.90 -9.23 -3.42
C ILE A 220 9.17 -10.20 -4.56
N THR A 221 10.45 -10.52 -4.77
CA THR A 221 10.90 -11.53 -5.73
C THR A 221 11.04 -12.89 -5.03
N GLN A 222 11.21 -13.97 -5.79
CA GLN A 222 11.43 -15.30 -5.24
C GLN A 222 12.64 -15.36 -4.29
N SER A 223 13.69 -14.61 -4.61
CA SER A 223 14.92 -14.58 -3.80
C SER A 223 14.81 -13.76 -2.52
N THR A 224 13.75 -12.96 -2.39
CA THR A 224 13.51 -12.06 -1.25
C THR A 224 12.23 -12.40 -0.49
N LEU A 225 11.65 -13.59 -0.74
CA LEU A 225 10.50 -14.07 0.04
C LEU A 225 10.90 -14.14 1.51
N PRO A 226 10.11 -13.50 2.40
CA PRO A 226 10.38 -13.54 3.83
C PRO A 226 10.09 -14.93 4.41
N ASP A 227 10.84 -15.29 5.44
CA ASP A 227 10.56 -16.49 6.24
C ASP A 227 9.33 -16.30 7.14
N ASP A 228 8.94 -15.05 7.38
CA ASP A 228 7.78 -14.69 8.17
C ASP A 228 6.46 -14.77 7.36
N GLN A 229 5.35 -14.82 8.09
CA GLN A 229 4.03 -14.84 7.50
C GLN A 229 3.61 -13.42 7.06
N PHE A 230 3.82 -13.10 5.80
CA PHE A 230 3.27 -11.91 5.16
C PHE A 230 2.02 -12.27 4.35
N SER A 231 1.04 -11.38 4.35
CA SER A 231 -0.14 -11.52 3.50
C SER A 231 0.15 -11.08 2.06
N LEU A 232 0.79 -11.97 1.32
CA LEU A 232 1.25 -11.70 -0.06
C LEU A 232 0.18 -12.11 -1.08
N ILE A 233 0.11 -11.35 -2.17
CA ILE A 233 -0.63 -11.75 -3.37
C ILE A 233 0.32 -11.84 -4.55
N PRO A 234 0.12 -12.80 -5.47
CA PRO A 234 0.88 -12.84 -6.72
C PRO A 234 0.48 -11.66 -7.60
N LEU A 235 1.46 -11.04 -8.25
CA LEU A 235 1.20 -10.08 -9.33
C LEU A 235 0.82 -10.81 -10.62
N LEU A 236 -0.19 -10.29 -11.30
CA LEU A 236 -0.82 -10.85 -12.49
C LEU A 236 0.08 -10.71 -13.73
#